data_308e596059b4eed110acd8c23fc3881d
#
_entry.id   308e596059b4eed110acd8c23fc3881d
#
_cell.length_a   1.000
_cell.length_b   1.000
_cell.length_c   1.000
_cell.angle_alpha   90.00
_cell.angle_beta   90.00
_cell.angle_gamma   90.00
#
_symmetry.space_group_name_H-M   'P 1'
#
loop_
_entity.id
_entity.type
_entity.pdbx_description
1 polymer ?
#
loop_
_entity_poly.entity_id
_entity_poly.type
_entity_poly.pdbx_seq_one_letter_code
_entity_poly.pdbx_strand_id
1 'polypeptide(L)'
;QMDHQLGFGGLEVLVDDTWVPVENSPEGTSLIVNSGDLLPIWTNGLFKSVLHRVSNPTSAEGWNYDRITIPFFSGPSHTTVVKPVVQPGETTNHSPIGAENHLRMKLNLSNQ
;
A
#
# COMPACT_ATOMS: atom_id res chain seq x y z
N GLN A 1 -0.95 14.61 -2.70
CA GLN A 1 -1.93 15.03 -1.70
C GLN A 1 -1.77 16.54 -1.49
N MET A 2 -2.71 17.31 -1.97
CA MET A 2 -2.71 18.75 -1.75
C MET A 2 -3.69 19.04 -0.63
N ASP A 3 -3.22 19.42 0.46
CA ASP A 3 -3.59 20.54 1.28
C ASP A 3 -2.99 20.44 2.68
N HIS A 4 -1.84 21.10 2.86
CA HIS A 4 -1.15 21.17 4.14
C HIS A 4 -1.83 22.09 5.15
N GLN A 5 -2.74 22.94 4.69
CA GLN A 5 -3.31 23.97 5.55
C GLN A 5 -4.44 23.47 6.46
N LEU A 6 -5.00 22.29 6.16
CA LEU A 6 -6.21 21.83 6.84
C LEU A 6 -6.08 20.48 7.55
N GLY A 7 -4.93 19.82 7.51
CA GLY A 7 -4.69 18.58 8.26
C GLY A 7 -5.47 17.35 7.79
N PHE A 8 -6.15 17.40 6.65
CA PHE A 8 -6.96 16.29 6.12
C PHE A 8 -6.15 15.38 5.21
N GLY A 9 -5.19 14.67 5.77
CA GLY A 9 -4.41 13.66 5.05
C GLY A 9 -5.26 12.49 4.55
N GLY A 10 -6.05 11.94 5.42
CA GLY A 10 -6.97 10.82 5.20
C GLY A 10 -6.30 9.47 4.97
N LEU A 11 -5.05 9.41 4.56
CA LEU A 11 -4.34 8.13 4.46
C LEU A 11 -3.94 7.66 5.85
N GLU A 12 -4.33 6.43 6.18
CA GLU A 12 -3.98 5.77 7.43
C GLU A 12 -3.38 4.38 7.15
N VAL A 13 -2.46 3.96 7.97
CA VAL A 13 -1.85 2.64 7.97
C VAL A 13 -2.16 1.90 9.27
N LEU A 14 -2.34 0.59 9.17
CA LEU A 14 -2.58 -0.25 10.35
C LEU A 14 -1.25 -0.69 10.96
N VAL A 15 -0.98 -0.24 12.18
CA VAL A 15 0.20 -0.61 12.97
C VAL A 15 -0.28 -1.13 14.32
N ASP A 16 0.08 -2.36 14.66
CA ASP A 16 -0.28 -3.00 15.94
C ASP A 16 -1.77 -2.81 16.30
N ASP A 17 -2.65 -3.17 15.35
CA ASP A 17 -4.11 -3.05 15.44
C ASP A 17 -4.64 -1.61 15.63
N THR A 18 -3.80 -0.61 15.39
CA THR A 18 -4.19 0.80 15.49
C THR A 18 -4.01 1.50 14.14
N TRP A 19 -5.01 2.27 13.72
CA TRP A 19 -4.92 3.11 12.54
C TRP A 19 -4.13 4.38 12.85
N VAL A 20 -3.00 4.53 12.17
CA VAL A 20 -2.08 5.66 12.34
C VAL A 20 -2.13 6.52 11.07
N PRO A 21 -2.39 7.83 11.21
CA PRO A 21 -2.39 8.73 10.06
C PRO A 21 -0.99 8.86 9.45
N VAL A 22 -0.94 8.88 8.12
CA VAL A 22 0.28 9.18 7.38
C VAL A 22 0.33 10.68 7.12
N GLU A 23 1.24 11.34 7.78
CA GLU A 23 1.42 12.77 7.62
C GLU A 23 2.06 13.11 6.27
N ASN A 24 1.60 14.20 5.69
CA ASN A 24 2.23 14.74 4.48
C ASN A 24 3.47 15.55 4.87
N SER A 25 4.47 15.55 3.99
CA SER A 25 5.57 16.47 4.14
C SER A 25 5.08 17.93 4.05
N PRO A 26 5.46 18.78 5.00
CA PRO A 26 5.06 20.18 4.99
C PRO A 26 5.58 20.96 3.76
N GLU A 27 6.57 20.43 3.06
CA GLU A 27 7.18 21.08 1.90
C GLU A 27 6.44 20.83 0.56
N GLY A 28 5.37 20.02 0.57
CA GLY A 28 4.47 19.82 -0.57
C GLY A 28 5.02 19.09 -1.80
N THR A 29 6.26 18.59 -1.75
CA THR A 29 6.98 17.97 -2.88
C THR A 29 7.41 16.54 -2.59
N SER A 30 6.68 15.82 -1.74
CA SER A 30 7.01 14.45 -1.37
C SER A 30 6.11 13.42 -2.04
N LEU A 31 6.64 12.21 -2.19
CA LEU A 31 5.90 11.03 -2.59
C LEU A 31 5.76 10.11 -1.37
N ILE A 32 4.57 9.55 -1.20
CA ILE A 32 4.36 8.46 -0.25
C ILE A 32 4.59 7.15 -1.01
N VAL A 33 5.54 6.35 -0.55
CA VAL A 33 5.87 5.06 -1.14
C VAL A 33 5.53 3.97 -0.13
N ASN A 34 4.77 2.98 -0.56
CA ASN A 34 4.46 1.79 0.24
C ASN A 34 4.76 0.51 -0.52
N SER A 35 5.08 -0.55 0.21
CA SER A 35 5.28 -1.88 -0.35
C SER A 35 3.95 -2.54 -0.68
N GLY A 36 3.89 -3.19 -1.84
CA GLY A 36 2.74 -4.01 -2.24
C GLY A 36 2.89 -5.47 -1.78
N ASP A 37 1.82 -6.25 -1.96
CA ASP A 37 1.67 -7.62 -1.45
C ASP A 37 2.60 -8.66 -2.09
N LEU A 38 3.22 -8.36 -3.22
CA LEU A 38 4.23 -9.25 -3.82
C LEU A 38 5.57 -9.20 -3.08
N LEU A 39 5.86 -8.09 -2.40
CA LEU A 39 7.14 -7.90 -1.73
C LEU A 39 7.36 -8.87 -0.54
N PRO A 40 6.36 -9.14 0.32
CA PRO A 40 6.46 -10.19 1.33
C PRO A 40 6.76 -11.57 0.75
N ILE A 41 6.15 -11.92 -0.37
CA ILE A 41 6.39 -13.20 -1.04
C ILE A 41 7.82 -13.26 -1.55
N TRP A 42 8.24 -12.24 -2.29
CA TRP A 42 9.57 -12.19 -2.89
C TRP A 42 10.69 -12.19 -1.84
N THR A 43 10.51 -11.46 -0.75
CA THR A 43 11.52 -11.30 0.29
C THR A 43 11.41 -12.33 1.43
N ASN A 44 10.63 -13.39 1.25
CA ASN A 44 10.38 -14.41 2.28
C ASN A 44 9.92 -13.79 3.62
N GLY A 45 9.07 -12.76 3.56
CA GLY A 45 8.51 -12.09 4.73
C GLY A 45 9.41 -11.03 5.38
N LEU A 46 10.60 -10.74 4.81
CA LEU A 46 11.49 -9.70 5.34
C LEU A 46 10.83 -8.32 5.27
N PHE A 47 10.21 -7.97 4.13
CA PHE A 47 9.41 -6.77 3.99
C PHE A 47 7.94 -7.12 4.05
N LYS A 48 7.18 -6.40 4.85
CA LYS A 48 5.73 -6.61 5.00
C LYS A 48 4.95 -5.66 4.11
N SER A 49 3.81 -6.12 3.62
CA SER A 49 2.78 -5.22 3.09
C SER A 49 2.00 -4.63 4.25
N VAL A 50 1.75 -3.34 4.22
CA VAL A 50 1.02 -2.64 5.27
C VAL A 50 -0.41 -2.39 4.81
N LEU A 51 -1.38 -2.83 5.61
CA LEU A 51 -2.78 -2.52 5.37
C LEU A 51 -2.99 -1.01 5.54
N HIS A 52 -3.65 -0.41 4.56
CA HIS A 52 -3.89 1.02 4.55
C HIS A 52 -5.31 1.33 4.08
N ARG A 53 -5.80 2.48 4.48
CA ARG A 53 -7.13 2.97 4.09
C ARG A 53 -7.10 4.47 3.91
N VAL A 54 -8.15 5.00 3.29
CA VAL A 54 -8.44 6.44 3.28
C VAL A 54 -9.65 6.65 4.17
N SER A 55 -9.47 7.39 5.26
CA SER A 55 -10.56 7.79 6.14
C SER A 55 -11.25 9.05 5.63
N ASN A 56 -12.55 9.14 5.86
CA ASN A 56 -13.31 10.35 5.58
C ASN A 56 -13.04 11.43 6.64
N PRO A 57 -13.15 12.71 6.29
CA PRO A 57 -13.07 13.78 7.26
C PRO A 57 -14.11 13.61 8.38
N THR A 58 -13.69 13.86 9.62
CA THR A 58 -14.56 13.75 10.79
C THR A 58 -15.30 15.06 11.12
N SER A 59 -14.87 16.18 10.54
CA SER A 59 -15.48 17.49 10.73
C SER A 59 -16.25 17.97 9.50
N ALA A 60 -17.28 18.79 9.70
CA ALA A 60 -18.03 19.39 8.59
C ALA A 60 -17.15 20.28 7.70
N GLU A 61 -16.11 20.87 8.25
CA GLU A 61 -15.14 21.67 7.50
C GLU A 61 -14.35 20.84 6.49
N GLY A 62 -13.99 19.58 6.83
CA GLY A 62 -13.28 18.69 5.94
C GLY A 62 -14.05 18.27 4.70
N TRP A 63 -15.39 18.33 4.73
CA TRP A 63 -16.24 17.99 3.57
C TRP A 63 -16.34 19.10 2.53
N ASN A 64 -15.84 20.28 2.82
CA ASN A 64 -15.89 21.44 1.91
C ASN A 64 -14.69 21.51 0.96
N TYR A 65 -13.81 20.52 0.98
CA TYR A 65 -12.59 20.52 0.18
C TYR A 65 -12.51 19.28 -0.70
N ASP A 66 -12.17 19.49 -1.97
CA ASP A 66 -11.87 18.41 -2.90
C ASP A 66 -10.49 17.83 -2.59
N ARG A 67 -10.40 16.50 -2.58
CA ARG A 67 -9.14 15.78 -2.44
C ARG A 67 -8.86 14.96 -3.68
N ILE A 68 -7.74 15.25 -4.32
CA ILE A 68 -7.26 14.49 -5.48
C ILE A 68 -6.03 13.69 -5.07
N THR A 69 -6.05 12.39 -5.35
CA THR A 69 -4.90 11.50 -5.15
C THR A 69 -4.64 10.74 -6.44
N ILE A 70 -3.39 10.70 -6.85
CA ILE A 70 -2.98 9.95 -8.05
C ILE A 70 -2.09 8.80 -7.57
N PRO A 71 -2.62 7.56 -7.45
CA PRO A 71 -1.80 6.41 -7.15
C PRO A 71 -1.02 5.97 -8.38
N PHE A 72 0.24 5.61 -8.18
CA PHE A 72 1.07 4.99 -9.19
C PHE A 72 1.47 3.60 -8.73
N PHE A 73 1.05 2.58 -9.47
CA PHE A 73 1.38 1.19 -9.18
C PHE A 73 2.55 0.73 -10.05
N SER A 74 3.61 0.25 -9.41
CA SER A 74 4.74 -0.39 -10.07
C SER A 74 4.79 -1.86 -9.67
N GLY A 75 5.06 -2.71 -10.63
CA GLY A 75 5.14 -4.15 -10.41
C GLY A 75 6.00 -4.84 -11.44
N PRO A 76 6.26 -6.14 -11.27
CA PRO A 76 6.95 -6.94 -12.27
C PRO A 76 6.10 -7.10 -13.54
N SER A 77 6.76 -7.51 -14.64
CA SER A 77 6.04 -7.88 -15.87
C SER A 77 4.96 -8.94 -15.58
N HIS A 78 3.85 -8.89 -16.33
CA HIS A 78 2.73 -9.82 -16.20
C HIS A 78 3.15 -11.30 -16.29
N THR A 79 4.17 -11.60 -17.09
CA THR A 79 4.69 -12.95 -17.26
C THR A 79 5.65 -13.40 -16.16
N THR A 80 6.01 -12.51 -15.24
CA THR A 80 6.95 -12.81 -14.16
C THR A 80 6.31 -13.75 -13.14
N VAL A 81 7.06 -14.77 -12.73
CA VAL A 81 6.73 -15.59 -11.56
C VAL A 81 7.58 -15.12 -10.39
N VAL A 82 6.95 -14.51 -9.39
CA VAL A 82 7.60 -14.10 -8.16
C VAL A 82 7.82 -15.33 -7.29
N LYS A 83 9.07 -15.58 -6.94
CA LYS A 83 9.49 -16.68 -6.07
C LYS A 83 10.16 -16.13 -4.82
N PRO A 84 9.96 -16.77 -3.66
CA PRO A 84 10.68 -16.38 -2.45
C PRO A 84 12.18 -16.48 -2.65
N VAL A 85 12.91 -15.46 -2.22
CA VAL A 85 14.37 -15.50 -2.09
C VAL A 85 14.68 -16.04 -0.72
N VAL A 86 15.20 -17.27 -0.66
CA VAL A 86 15.47 -17.98 0.59
C VAL A 86 16.97 -18.10 0.76
N GLN A 87 17.49 -17.73 1.94
CA GLN A 87 18.89 -17.88 2.29
C GLN A 87 19.23 -19.35 2.58
N PRO A 88 20.50 -19.77 2.43
CA PRO A 88 20.89 -21.12 2.81
C PRO A 88 20.51 -21.45 4.26
N GLY A 89 19.75 -22.53 4.44
CA GLY A 89 19.26 -22.98 5.75
C GLY A 89 17.94 -22.38 6.20
N GLU A 90 17.37 -21.43 5.47
CA GLU A 90 16.02 -20.91 5.70
C GLU A 90 14.95 -21.76 5.03
N THR A 91 13.75 -21.68 5.56
CA THR A 91 12.52 -22.25 4.98
C THR A 91 11.59 -21.15 4.53
N THR A 92 10.64 -21.48 3.65
CA THR A 92 9.60 -20.54 3.24
C THR A 92 8.22 -21.16 3.34
N ASN A 93 7.26 -20.35 3.75
CA ASN A 93 5.83 -20.66 3.71
C ASN A 93 5.13 -20.01 2.50
N HIS A 94 5.88 -19.28 1.68
CA HIS A 94 5.35 -18.64 0.49
C HIS A 94 5.52 -19.55 -0.74
N SER A 95 4.46 -19.68 -1.51
CA SER A 95 4.51 -20.36 -2.81
C SER A 95 4.79 -19.36 -3.92
N PRO A 96 5.49 -19.78 -5.00
CA PRO A 96 5.63 -18.95 -6.19
C PRO A 96 4.28 -18.52 -6.74
N ILE A 97 4.18 -17.27 -7.20
CA ILE A 97 2.94 -16.72 -7.75
C ILE A 97 3.21 -15.93 -9.04
N GLY A 98 2.41 -16.16 -10.06
CA GLY A 98 2.45 -15.34 -11.27
C GLY A 98 1.93 -13.91 -10.98
N ALA A 99 2.67 -12.90 -11.44
CA ALA A 99 2.31 -11.49 -11.20
C ALA A 99 0.92 -11.14 -11.73
N GLU A 100 0.56 -11.63 -12.92
CA GLU A 100 -0.77 -11.44 -13.49
C GLU A 100 -1.87 -12.10 -12.65
N ASN A 101 -1.67 -13.33 -12.20
CA ASN A 101 -2.63 -14.04 -11.37
C ASN A 101 -2.86 -13.32 -10.04
N HIS A 102 -1.78 -12.84 -9.43
CA HIS A 102 -1.88 -12.05 -8.21
C HIS A 102 -2.72 -10.79 -8.41
N LEU A 103 -2.44 -10.03 -9.47
CA LEU A 103 -3.18 -8.82 -9.78
C LEU A 103 -4.67 -9.11 -10.01
N ARG A 104 -5.00 -10.15 -10.79
CA ARG A 104 -6.39 -10.56 -11.05
C ARG A 104 -7.12 -10.94 -9.76
N MET A 105 -6.45 -11.68 -8.86
CA MET A 105 -7.04 -12.02 -7.55
C MET A 105 -7.36 -10.77 -6.74
N LYS A 106 -6.46 -9.79 -6.70
CA LYS A 106 -6.67 -8.55 -5.94
C LYS A 106 -7.80 -7.70 -6.54
N LEU A 107 -7.85 -7.55 -7.84
CA LEU A 107 -8.94 -6.82 -8.52
C LEU A 107 -10.30 -7.48 -8.31
N ASN A 108 -10.38 -8.81 -8.33
CA ASN A 108 -11.62 -9.52 -8.07
C ASN A 108 -12.10 -9.37 -6.62
N LEU A 109 -11.17 -9.29 -5.65
CA LEU A 109 -11.51 -9.05 -4.25
C LEU A 109 -11.95 -7.59 -3.98
N SER A 110 -11.46 -6.63 -4.76
CA SER A 110 -11.84 -5.23 -4.60
C SER A 110 -13.20 -4.88 -5.21
N ASN A 111 -13.78 -5.77 -6.03
CA ASN A 111 -15.06 -5.57 -6.70
C ASN A 111 -16.24 -6.28 -5.99
N GLN A 112 -16.01 -6.86 -4.82
CA GLN A 112 -17.01 -7.45 -3.94
C GLN A 112 -17.34 -6.50 -2.78
#